data_0bd08c7ec352dc64e00ce2785591e70c
#
_entry.id   0bd08c7ec352dc64e00ce2785591e70c
#
_cell.length_a   1.000
_cell.length_b   1.000
_cell.length_c   1.000
_cell.angle_alpha   90.00
_cell.angle_beta   90.00
_cell.angle_gamma   90.00
#
_symmetry.space_group_name_H-M   'P 1'
#
loop_
_entity.id
_entity.type
_entity.pdbx_description
1 polymer ?
#
loop_
_entity_poly.entity_id
_entity_poly.type
_entity_poly.pdbx_seq_one_letter_code
_entity_poly.pdbx_strand_id
1 'polypeptide(L)'
;MLFRQIECFLAVARLGNVSRAAEEMYLTQPTLTARIKALEDEVGDQLFVRTSRGMRLTEAGRELVPFAERCLGAMDEGKQRLRELRGASGGRLNLGTSPGVSTYALPAILERFTAAHPRVAVSVRTGHSEDILEMVLKEEVHLGIAREVSHPDVESLALYEDELVLVVDPQHRFTEKGSAGIAEVGDEQLVMFDHASSYYELTQSMFRNAGIREVRKIELDNIEAAKRMVEHRLGVAFLPRTAVVRSVAAGHLSLIEVEDAPEIQRPIVALRRRDVPITGTIGAFLEVAGSMGETRNRAQLSPTLAAEFENLQLIDLFS
;
A
#
# COMPACT_ATOMS: atom_id res chain seq x y z
N MET A 1 -7.77 10.37 -33.15
CA MET A 1 -6.75 10.06 -32.12
C MET A 1 -6.39 8.57 -32.18
N LEU A 2 -5.12 8.24 -32.45
CA LEU A 2 -4.66 6.87 -32.54
C LEU A 2 -3.95 6.47 -31.23
N PHE A 3 -4.12 5.25 -30.75
CA PHE A 3 -3.46 4.77 -29.53
C PHE A 3 -1.95 5.02 -29.50
N ARG A 4 -1.30 4.81 -30.64
CA ARG A 4 0.14 5.06 -30.77
C ARG A 4 0.55 6.53 -30.60
N GLN A 5 -0.34 7.48 -30.84
CA GLN A 5 -0.08 8.91 -30.56
C GLN A 5 -0.14 9.17 -29.06
N ILE A 6 -1.10 8.56 -28.37
CA ILE A 6 -1.25 8.64 -26.90
C ILE A 6 -0.02 8.01 -26.21
N GLU A 7 0.42 6.83 -26.65
CA GLU A 7 1.63 6.19 -26.14
C GLU A 7 2.86 7.10 -26.29
N CYS A 8 3.05 7.71 -27.47
CA CYS A 8 4.14 8.64 -27.71
C CYS A 8 4.07 9.88 -26.82
N PHE A 9 2.88 10.44 -26.63
CA PHE A 9 2.63 11.59 -25.76
C PHE A 9 3.05 11.27 -24.32
N LEU A 10 2.56 10.18 -23.74
CA LEU A 10 2.89 9.77 -22.37
C LEU A 10 4.37 9.43 -22.20
N ALA A 11 5.01 8.80 -23.18
CA ALA A 11 6.45 8.53 -23.15
C ALA A 11 7.28 9.83 -23.07
N VAL A 12 6.93 10.85 -23.86
CA VAL A 12 7.61 12.15 -23.82
C VAL A 12 7.26 12.92 -22.55
N ALA A 13 6.03 12.84 -22.07
CA ALA A 13 5.60 13.46 -20.82
C ALA A 13 6.42 12.95 -19.63
N ARG A 14 6.66 11.64 -19.58
CA ARG A 14 7.43 10.98 -18.52
C ARG A 14 8.93 11.24 -18.62
N LEU A 15 9.50 11.17 -19.81
CA LEU A 15 10.96 11.25 -20.01
C LEU A 15 11.50 12.68 -20.20
N GLY A 16 10.63 13.63 -20.56
CA GLY A 16 11.01 15.01 -20.84
C GLY A 16 11.96 15.16 -22.05
N ASN A 17 12.18 14.09 -22.82
CA ASN A 17 13.17 14.03 -23.90
C ASN A 17 12.65 13.17 -25.07
N VAL A 18 12.54 13.79 -26.25
CA VAL A 18 11.99 13.14 -27.45
C VAL A 18 12.89 12.01 -27.95
N SER A 19 14.23 12.20 -27.90
CA SER A 19 15.17 11.17 -28.38
C SER A 19 15.10 9.91 -27.51
N ARG A 20 15.13 10.07 -26.19
CA ARG A 20 15.00 8.97 -25.22
C ARG A 20 13.64 8.27 -25.32
N ALA A 21 12.57 9.03 -25.52
CA ALA A 21 11.24 8.46 -25.73
C ALA A 21 11.15 7.67 -27.05
N ALA A 22 11.81 8.16 -28.11
CA ALA A 22 11.85 7.46 -29.39
C ALA A 22 12.64 6.13 -29.27
N GLU A 23 13.79 6.14 -28.59
CA GLU A 23 14.58 4.93 -28.30
C GLU A 23 13.76 3.90 -27.51
N GLU A 24 13.10 4.31 -26.42
CA GLU A 24 12.27 3.43 -25.60
C GLU A 24 11.11 2.81 -26.39
N MET A 25 10.53 3.58 -27.31
CA MET A 25 9.42 3.12 -28.16
C MET A 25 9.85 2.41 -29.45
N TYR A 26 11.15 2.21 -29.66
CA TYR A 26 11.71 1.65 -30.88
C TYR A 26 11.29 2.43 -32.13
N LEU A 27 11.26 3.77 -32.04
CA LEU A 27 10.92 4.69 -33.11
C LEU A 27 12.10 5.60 -33.46
N THR A 28 12.05 6.16 -34.69
CA THR A 28 12.92 7.29 -34.98
C THR A 28 12.36 8.58 -34.36
N GLN A 29 13.23 9.51 -33.97
CA GLN A 29 12.81 10.81 -33.44
C GLN A 29 11.85 11.59 -34.34
N PRO A 30 12.07 11.66 -35.71
CA PRO A 30 11.11 12.28 -36.61
C PRO A 30 9.73 11.63 -36.55
N THR A 31 9.67 10.29 -36.52
CA THR A 31 8.40 9.55 -36.42
C THR A 31 7.65 9.87 -35.13
N LEU A 32 8.33 9.89 -34.00
CA LEU A 32 7.72 10.23 -32.73
C LEU A 32 7.23 11.68 -32.71
N THR A 33 8.04 12.62 -33.20
CA THR A 33 7.67 14.04 -33.31
C THR A 33 6.43 14.23 -34.19
N ALA A 34 6.37 13.53 -35.34
CA ALA A 34 5.22 13.59 -36.24
C ALA A 34 3.93 13.07 -35.57
N ARG A 35 4.03 12.02 -34.74
CA ARG A 35 2.88 11.48 -33.97
C ARG A 35 2.38 12.44 -32.92
N ILE A 36 3.29 13.10 -32.19
CA ILE A 36 2.92 14.12 -31.22
C ILE A 36 2.24 15.29 -31.92
N LYS A 37 2.84 15.79 -33.00
CA LYS A 37 2.25 16.89 -33.76
C LYS A 37 0.85 16.53 -34.28
N ALA A 38 0.65 15.33 -34.80
CA ALA A 38 -0.66 14.88 -35.24
C ALA A 38 -1.68 14.79 -34.09
N LEU A 39 -1.25 14.49 -32.86
CA LEU A 39 -2.10 14.55 -31.70
C LEU A 39 -2.46 15.99 -31.31
N GLU A 40 -1.47 16.90 -31.33
CA GLU A 40 -1.67 18.32 -31.06
C GLU A 40 -2.61 18.96 -32.08
N ASP A 41 -2.43 18.64 -33.36
CA ASP A 41 -3.31 19.11 -34.44
C ASP A 41 -4.76 18.61 -34.29
N GLU A 42 -4.96 17.40 -33.75
CA GLU A 42 -6.28 16.82 -33.53
C GLU A 42 -6.97 17.38 -32.26
N VAL A 43 -6.20 17.61 -31.19
CA VAL A 43 -6.69 18.19 -29.94
C VAL A 43 -6.90 19.70 -30.09
N GLY A 44 -6.21 20.34 -31.01
CA GLY A 44 -6.29 21.79 -31.29
C GLY A 44 -5.41 22.62 -30.34
N ASP A 45 -4.53 22.00 -29.58
CA ASP A 45 -3.64 22.68 -28.65
C ASP A 45 -2.25 22.07 -28.63
N GLN A 46 -1.23 22.87 -28.31
CA GLN A 46 0.12 22.37 -28.06
C GLN A 46 0.19 21.69 -26.68
N LEU A 47 0.64 20.45 -26.67
CA LEU A 47 0.80 19.65 -25.45
C LEU A 47 2.19 19.80 -24.84
N PHE A 48 3.18 20.22 -25.63
CA PHE A 48 4.55 20.43 -25.18
C PHE A 48 5.13 21.77 -25.59
N VAL A 49 6.01 22.29 -24.74
CA VAL A 49 6.91 23.41 -25.05
C VAL A 49 8.35 22.92 -25.03
N ARG A 50 9.15 23.37 -26.02
CA ARG A 50 10.58 23.09 -26.09
C ARG A 50 11.34 24.06 -25.19
N THR A 51 12.19 23.54 -24.33
CA THR A 51 13.05 24.32 -23.43
C THR A 51 14.51 23.96 -23.65
N SER A 52 15.42 24.73 -23.06
CA SER A 52 16.87 24.42 -23.08
C SER A 52 17.22 23.10 -22.38
N ARG A 53 16.30 22.57 -21.53
CA ARG A 53 16.46 21.32 -20.77
C ARG A 53 15.65 20.14 -21.33
N GLY A 54 15.02 20.29 -22.51
CA GLY A 54 14.19 19.26 -23.15
C GLY A 54 12.75 19.71 -23.38
N MET A 55 11.82 18.76 -23.36
CA MET A 55 10.38 18.98 -23.53
C MET A 55 9.68 19.10 -22.19
N ARG A 56 8.77 20.07 -22.06
CA ARG A 56 7.90 20.22 -20.89
C ARG A 56 6.45 20.27 -21.32
N LEU A 57 5.57 19.67 -20.52
CA LEU A 57 4.14 19.77 -20.74
C LEU A 57 3.64 21.23 -20.61
N THR A 58 2.76 21.61 -21.52
CA THR A 58 1.89 22.79 -21.38
C THR A 58 0.83 22.56 -20.29
N GLU A 59 -0.03 23.53 -20.05
CA GLU A 59 -1.21 23.35 -19.22
C GLU A 59 -2.15 22.28 -19.84
N ALA A 60 -2.47 22.43 -21.14
CA ALA A 60 -3.25 21.46 -21.91
C ALA A 60 -2.64 20.05 -21.86
N GLY A 61 -1.30 19.96 -21.98
CA GLY A 61 -0.60 18.68 -21.86
C GLY A 61 -0.78 18.04 -20.48
N ARG A 62 -0.69 18.83 -19.39
CA ARG A 62 -0.91 18.31 -18.02
C ARG A 62 -2.33 17.83 -17.80
N GLU A 63 -3.31 18.58 -18.30
CA GLU A 63 -4.72 18.18 -18.24
C GLU A 63 -5.00 16.90 -19.04
N LEU A 64 -4.34 16.70 -20.19
CA LEU A 64 -4.55 15.52 -21.02
C LEU A 64 -3.94 14.23 -20.43
N VAL A 65 -2.85 14.31 -19.64
CA VAL A 65 -2.14 13.12 -19.10
C VAL A 65 -3.09 12.14 -18.42
N PRO A 66 -3.92 12.52 -17.43
CA PRO A 66 -4.76 11.54 -16.72
C PRO A 66 -5.81 10.89 -17.61
N PHE A 67 -6.28 11.57 -18.64
CA PHE A 67 -7.22 10.98 -19.62
C PHE A 67 -6.51 10.01 -20.57
N ALA A 68 -5.31 10.36 -21.01
CA ALA A 68 -4.47 9.51 -21.86
C ALA A 68 -4.10 8.19 -21.14
N GLU A 69 -3.73 8.26 -19.87
CA GLU A 69 -3.42 7.10 -19.04
C GLU A 69 -4.64 6.18 -18.88
N ARG A 70 -5.81 6.74 -18.59
CA ARG A 70 -7.07 5.97 -18.51
C ARG A 70 -7.43 5.28 -19.81
N CYS A 71 -7.27 5.96 -20.96
CA CYS A 71 -7.53 5.35 -22.27
C CYS A 71 -6.64 4.14 -22.54
N LEU A 72 -5.34 4.21 -22.23
CA LEU A 72 -4.43 3.08 -22.39
C LEU A 72 -4.75 1.97 -21.38
N GLY A 73 -5.05 2.31 -20.14
CA GLY A 73 -5.45 1.37 -19.09
C GLY A 73 -6.69 0.55 -19.49
N ALA A 74 -7.74 1.23 -19.93
CA ALA A 74 -8.98 0.58 -20.37
C ALA A 74 -8.77 -0.37 -21.57
N MET A 75 -7.89 0.01 -22.51
CA MET A 75 -7.57 -0.85 -23.66
C MET A 75 -6.78 -2.09 -23.24
N ASP A 76 -5.83 -1.95 -22.33
CA ASP A 76 -5.04 -3.07 -21.83
C ASP A 76 -5.90 -4.01 -20.98
N GLU A 77 -6.82 -3.49 -20.19
CA GLU A 77 -7.83 -4.28 -19.48
C GLU A 77 -8.71 -5.07 -20.47
N GLY A 78 -9.23 -4.42 -21.52
CA GLY A 78 -10.02 -5.09 -22.55
C GLY A 78 -9.25 -6.24 -23.21
N LYS A 79 -7.98 -6.00 -23.56
CA LYS A 79 -7.10 -7.06 -24.09
C LYS A 79 -6.90 -8.20 -23.10
N GLN A 80 -6.76 -7.88 -21.82
CA GLN A 80 -6.59 -8.87 -20.75
C GLN A 80 -7.85 -9.74 -20.60
N ARG A 81 -9.04 -9.13 -20.52
CA ARG A 81 -10.32 -9.86 -20.46
C ARG A 81 -10.50 -10.81 -21.68
N LEU A 82 -10.11 -10.36 -22.86
CA LEU A 82 -10.15 -11.21 -24.06
C LEU A 82 -9.17 -12.40 -23.98
N ARG A 83 -8.00 -12.22 -23.35
CA ARG A 83 -7.05 -13.33 -23.10
C ARG A 83 -7.61 -14.32 -22.09
N GLU A 84 -8.22 -13.84 -21.03
CA GLU A 84 -8.88 -14.67 -19.99
C GLU A 84 -10.02 -15.51 -20.58
N LEU A 85 -10.86 -14.91 -21.44
CA LEU A 85 -11.92 -15.61 -22.16
C LEU A 85 -11.38 -16.72 -23.09
N ARG A 86 -10.16 -16.58 -23.60
CA ARG A 86 -9.50 -17.58 -24.46
C ARG A 86 -8.78 -18.69 -23.69
N GLY A 87 -8.91 -18.74 -22.36
CA GLY A 87 -8.24 -19.72 -21.51
C GLY A 87 -6.70 -19.54 -21.45
N ALA A 88 -6.17 -18.43 -21.95
CA ALA A 88 -4.76 -18.08 -21.82
C ALA A 88 -4.53 -17.51 -20.40
N SER A 89 -4.29 -18.41 -19.44
CA SER A 89 -4.17 -18.14 -18.00
C SER A 89 -2.88 -17.41 -17.63
N GLY A 90 -2.67 -16.21 -18.16
CA GLY A 90 -1.60 -15.28 -17.79
C GLY A 90 -2.17 -13.88 -17.79
N GLY A 91 -2.59 -13.38 -16.65
CA GLY A 91 -3.08 -12.02 -16.47
C GLY A 91 -2.01 -11.11 -15.87
N ARG A 92 -2.34 -9.84 -15.68
CA ARG A 92 -1.56 -8.89 -14.90
C ARG A 92 -2.39 -8.45 -13.70
N LEU A 93 -1.79 -8.46 -12.51
CA LEU A 93 -2.37 -7.94 -11.28
C LEU A 93 -1.54 -6.73 -10.82
N ASN A 94 -2.13 -5.54 -10.91
CA ASN A 94 -1.51 -4.32 -10.41
C ASN A 94 -2.15 -3.99 -9.05
N LEU A 95 -1.33 -3.90 -8.01
CA LEU A 95 -1.75 -3.62 -6.64
C LEU A 95 -1.17 -2.29 -6.17
N GLY A 96 -1.99 -1.49 -5.49
CA GLY A 96 -1.55 -0.38 -4.65
C GLY A 96 -1.62 -0.80 -3.19
N THR A 97 -0.58 -0.61 -2.39
CA THR A 97 -0.59 -1.06 -0.99
C THR A 97 0.02 -0.04 -0.06
N SER A 98 -0.48 0.06 1.18
CA SER A 98 0.22 0.82 2.21
C SER A 98 1.56 0.14 2.56
N PRO A 99 2.58 0.90 3.01
CA PRO A 99 3.90 0.36 3.32
C PRO A 99 3.85 -0.81 4.32
N GLY A 100 3.02 -0.71 5.36
CA GLY A 100 2.85 -1.80 6.34
C GLY A 100 2.27 -3.07 5.72
N VAL A 101 1.23 -2.94 4.89
CA VAL A 101 0.65 -4.08 4.16
C VAL A 101 1.68 -4.70 3.22
N SER A 102 2.39 -3.86 2.45
CA SER A 102 3.42 -4.33 1.50
C SER A 102 4.51 -5.15 2.17
N THR A 103 4.93 -4.72 3.37
CA THR A 103 6.05 -5.34 4.08
C THR A 103 5.64 -6.60 4.84
N TYR A 104 4.48 -6.59 5.51
CA TYR A 104 4.17 -7.62 6.51
C TYR A 104 3.01 -8.55 6.15
N ALA A 105 2.05 -8.11 5.33
CA ALA A 105 0.90 -8.94 4.97
C ALA A 105 0.97 -9.48 3.54
N LEU A 106 1.33 -8.62 2.60
CA LEU A 106 1.30 -8.94 1.18
C LEU A 106 2.21 -10.12 0.78
N PRO A 107 3.43 -10.30 1.33
CA PRO A 107 4.29 -11.41 0.95
C PRO A 107 3.61 -12.77 1.12
N ALA A 108 2.96 -13.02 2.26
CA ALA A 108 2.26 -14.28 2.51
C ALA A 108 1.03 -14.47 1.60
N ILE A 109 0.34 -13.38 1.25
CA ILE A 109 -0.78 -13.42 0.29
C ILE A 109 -0.24 -13.77 -1.10
N LEU A 110 0.83 -13.10 -1.54
CA LEU A 110 1.42 -13.31 -2.86
C LEU A 110 2.04 -14.70 -3.00
N GLU A 111 2.65 -15.25 -1.97
CA GLU A 111 3.19 -16.61 -1.97
C GLU A 111 2.11 -17.63 -2.37
N ARG A 112 0.95 -17.59 -1.69
CA ARG A 112 -0.17 -18.48 -2.02
C ARG A 112 -0.77 -18.18 -3.39
N PHE A 113 -0.93 -16.89 -3.71
CA PHE A 113 -1.50 -16.48 -4.97
C PHE A 113 -0.63 -16.90 -6.17
N THR A 114 0.69 -16.66 -6.10
CA THR A 114 1.60 -17.00 -7.20
C THR A 114 1.81 -18.51 -7.35
N ALA A 115 1.74 -19.27 -6.24
CA ALA A 115 1.74 -20.73 -6.31
C ALA A 115 0.51 -21.27 -7.05
N ALA A 116 -0.67 -20.70 -6.82
CA ALA A 116 -1.91 -21.10 -7.52
C ALA A 116 -2.00 -20.52 -8.95
N HIS A 117 -1.40 -19.35 -9.19
CA HIS A 117 -1.48 -18.62 -10.45
C HIS A 117 -0.10 -18.22 -11.00
N PRO A 118 0.80 -19.19 -11.32
CA PRO A 118 2.22 -18.94 -11.64
C PRO A 118 2.44 -18.14 -12.94
N ARG A 119 1.41 -17.98 -13.75
CA ARG A 119 1.49 -17.22 -15.01
C ARG A 119 0.99 -15.78 -14.89
N VAL A 120 0.52 -15.36 -13.73
CA VAL A 120 0.07 -14.00 -13.50
C VAL A 120 1.27 -13.12 -13.18
N ALA A 121 1.44 -12.05 -13.96
CA ALA A 121 2.43 -11.02 -13.64
C ALA A 121 1.86 -10.07 -12.58
N VAL A 122 2.55 -9.97 -11.43
CA VAL A 122 2.14 -9.08 -10.34
C VAL A 122 3.04 -7.84 -10.31
N SER A 123 2.42 -6.67 -10.16
CA SER A 123 3.11 -5.40 -9.92
C SER A 123 2.53 -4.74 -8.68
N VAL A 124 3.40 -4.24 -7.80
CA VAL A 124 3.00 -3.60 -6.55
C VAL A 124 3.57 -2.19 -6.49
N ARG A 125 2.72 -1.23 -6.18
CA ARG A 125 3.08 0.17 -5.89
C ARG A 125 2.73 0.47 -4.45
N THR A 126 3.55 1.25 -3.76
CA THR A 126 3.31 1.65 -2.37
C THR A 126 2.99 3.13 -2.28
N GLY A 127 2.13 3.49 -1.34
CA GLY A 127 1.75 4.87 -1.05
C GLY A 127 0.91 4.94 0.23
N HIS A 128 0.59 6.15 0.69
CA HIS A 128 -0.39 6.34 1.75
C HIS A 128 -1.80 5.96 1.25
N SER A 129 -2.75 5.81 2.16
CA SER A 129 -4.09 5.30 1.80
C SER A 129 -4.81 6.22 0.80
N GLU A 130 -4.59 7.51 0.88
CA GLU A 130 -5.12 8.52 -0.03
C GLU A 130 -4.47 8.40 -1.43
N ASP A 131 -3.15 8.19 -1.51
CA ASP A 131 -2.45 7.96 -2.78
C ASP A 131 -2.96 6.67 -3.45
N ILE A 132 -3.20 5.63 -2.63
CA ILE A 132 -3.74 4.36 -3.12
C ILE A 132 -5.16 4.54 -3.66
N LEU A 133 -6.00 5.32 -2.96
CA LEU A 133 -7.33 5.67 -3.46
C LEU A 133 -7.24 6.37 -4.81
N GLU A 134 -6.33 7.34 -4.96
CA GLU A 134 -6.12 8.01 -6.24
C GLU A 134 -5.65 7.04 -7.34
N MET A 135 -4.72 6.12 -7.03
CA MET A 135 -4.28 5.10 -7.99
C MET A 135 -5.45 4.21 -8.46
N VAL A 136 -6.37 3.86 -7.55
CA VAL A 136 -7.58 3.09 -7.89
C VAL A 136 -8.52 3.91 -8.77
N LEU A 137 -8.77 5.17 -8.42
CA LEU A 137 -9.63 6.06 -9.20
C LEU A 137 -9.10 6.35 -10.60
N LYS A 138 -7.77 6.47 -10.74
CA LYS A 138 -7.08 6.69 -12.02
C LYS A 138 -6.83 5.39 -12.81
N GLU A 139 -7.27 4.24 -12.29
CA GLU A 139 -7.05 2.91 -12.89
C GLU A 139 -5.56 2.54 -13.08
N GLU A 140 -4.67 3.16 -12.31
CA GLU A 140 -3.25 2.83 -12.30
C GLU A 140 -3.00 1.46 -11.64
N VAL A 141 -3.88 1.06 -10.71
CA VAL A 141 -3.91 -0.23 -10.05
C VAL A 141 -5.31 -0.85 -10.12
N HIS A 142 -5.38 -2.17 -10.13
CA HIS A 142 -6.65 -2.91 -10.12
C HIS A 142 -7.30 -2.93 -8.75
N LEU A 143 -6.48 -3.05 -7.70
CA LEU A 143 -6.89 -3.07 -6.29
C LEU A 143 -5.94 -2.22 -5.46
N GLY A 144 -6.51 -1.50 -4.51
CA GLY A 144 -5.79 -0.88 -3.41
C GLY A 144 -5.92 -1.72 -2.15
N ILE A 145 -4.85 -1.93 -1.38
CA ILE A 145 -4.91 -2.61 -0.07
C ILE A 145 -4.37 -1.65 0.99
N ALA A 146 -5.26 -1.08 1.76
CA ALA A 146 -4.95 -0.03 2.72
C ALA A 146 -6.02 0.02 3.83
N ARG A 147 -5.93 1.01 4.74
CA ARG A 147 -7.07 1.35 5.58
C ARG A 147 -8.24 1.82 4.72
N GLU A 148 -9.43 1.70 5.24
CA GLU A 148 -10.61 2.20 4.55
C GLU A 148 -10.53 3.71 4.30
N VAL A 149 -10.80 4.10 3.07
CA VAL A 149 -10.97 5.50 2.64
C VAL A 149 -12.27 5.58 1.86
N SER A 150 -13.19 6.40 2.35
CA SER A 150 -14.52 6.52 1.76
C SER A 150 -14.50 7.36 0.49
N HIS A 151 -15.03 6.82 -0.62
CA HIS A 151 -15.25 7.53 -1.86
C HIS A 151 -16.48 6.95 -2.59
N PRO A 152 -17.36 7.78 -3.21
CA PRO A 152 -18.60 7.29 -3.85
C PRO A 152 -18.35 6.28 -4.96
N ASP A 153 -17.28 6.41 -5.74
CA ASP A 153 -16.95 5.53 -6.87
C ASP A 153 -16.12 4.30 -6.48
N VAL A 154 -15.74 4.18 -5.20
CA VAL A 154 -14.91 3.07 -4.70
C VAL A 154 -15.70 2.21 -3.73
N GLU A 155 -15.50 0.92 -3.81
CA GLU A 155 -16.01 -0.07 -2.88
C GLU A 155 -14.86 -0.60 -2.03
N SER A 156 -15.13 -0.72 -0.73
CA SER A 156 -14.22 -1.32 0.25
C SER A 156 -14.68 -2.73 0.58
N LEU A 157 -13.79 -3.70 0.40
CA LEU A 157 -13.99 -5.10 0.77
C LEU A 157 -13.10 -5.42 1.95
N ALA A 158 -13.68 -5.79 3.09
CA ALA A 158 -12.92 -6.12 4.30
C ALA A 158 -11.97 -7.30 4.05
N LEU A 159 -10.70 -7.15 4.43
CA LEU A 159 -9.71 -8.23 4.35
C LEU A 159 -9.33 -8.75 5.74
N TYR A 160 -8.85 -7.88 6.63
CA TYR A 160 -8.49 -8.24 8.00
C TYR A 160 -8.42 -6.98 8.88
N GLU A 161 -8.40 -7.19 10.18
CA GLU A 161 -8.11 -6.14 11.15
C GLU A 161 -6.65 -6.22 11.59
N ASP A 162 -5.98 -5.08 11.66
CA ASP A 162 -4.64 -4.94 12.22
C ASP A 162 -4.75 -4.19 13.55
N GLU A 163 -4.05 -4.68 14.54
CA GLU A 163 -4.07 -4.14 15.88
C GLU A 163 -2.77 -3.37 16.14
N LEU A 164 -2.86 -2.18 16.73
CA LEU A 164 -1.70 -1.47 17.25
C LEU A 164 -1.41 -1.93 18.67
N VAL A 165 -0.21 -2.43 18.90
CA VAL A 165 0.25 -2.93 20.19
C VAL A 165 1.41 -2.09 20.71
N LEU A 166 1.47 -1.88 22.02
CA LEU A 166 2.62 -1.24 22.66
C LEU A 166 3.80 -2.21 22.70
N VAL A 167 4.92 -1.77 22.17
CA VAL A 167 6.19 -2.52 22.20
C VAL A 167 7.28 -1.74 22.90
N VAL A 168 8.13 -2.47 23.61
CA VAL A 168 9.28 -1.95 24.35
C VAL A 168 10.50 -2.86 24.16
N ASP A 169 11.67 -2.35 24.48
CA ASP A 169 12.87 -3.19 24.65
C ASP A 169 12.63 -4.23 25.77
N PRO A 170 13.15 -5.48 25.65
CA PRO A 170 12.94 -6.53 26.64
C PRO A 170 13.46 -6.23 28.07
N GLN A 171 14.33 -5.24 28.25
CA GLN A 171 14.81 -4.80 29.56
C GLN A 171 14.08 -3.54 30.06
N HIS A 172 13.04 -3.09 29.37
CA HIS A 172 12.24 -1.94 29.80
C HIS A 172 11.46 -2.27 31.09
N ARG A 173 11.27 -1.27 31.96
CA ARG A 173 10.58 -1.43 33.26
C ARG A 173 9.17 -2.03 33.15
N PHE A 174 8.47 -1.82 32.03
CA PHE A 174 7.13 -2.36 31.83
C PHE A 174 7.12 -3.88 31.64
N THR A 175 8.24 -4.50 31.30
CA THR A 175 8.31 -5.96 31.10
C THR A 175 8.19 -6.74 32.42
N GLU A 176 8.55 -6.16 33.56
CA GLU A 176 8.43 -6.80 34.85
C GLU A 176 6.95 -7.08 35.22
N LYS A 177 6.04 -6.16 34.86
CA LYS A 177 4.60 -6.27 35.11
C LYS A 177 3.84 -6.85 33.87
N GLY A 178 4.38 -6.67 32.67
CA GLY A 178 3.73 -7.05 31.41
C GLY A 178 2.63 -6.09 30.97
N SER A 179 2.36 -5.06 31.77
CA SER A 179 1.32 -4.06 31.50
C SER A 179 1.77 -2.66 31.95
N ALA A 180 1.09 -1.64 31.44
CA ALA A 180 1.30 -0.24 31.82
C ALA A 180 0.00 0.56 31.66
N GLY A 181 -0.21 1.57 32.51
CA GLY A 181 -1.26 2.56 32.31
C GLY A 181 -0.89 3.53 31.20
N ILE A 182 -1.88 4.08 30.49
CA ILE A 182 -1.64 5.03 29.38
C ILE A 182 -0.89 6.28 29.86
N ALA A 183 -1.10 6.71 31.10
CA ALA A 183 -0.38 7.84 31.69
C ALA A 183 1.12 7.51 31.85
N GLU A 184 1.45 6.30 32.32
CA GLU A 184 2.84 5.85 32.43
C GLU A 184 3.53 5.78 31.07
N VAL A 185 2.79 5.34 30.02
CA VAL A 185 3.27 5.33 28.63
C VAL A 185 3.51 6.75 28.12
N GLY A 186 2.62 7.69 28.49
CA GLY A 186 2.75 9.11 28.13
C GLY A 186 3.99 9.80 28.73
N ASP A 187 4.51 9.30 29.85
CA ASP A 187 5.72 9.79 30.50
C ASP A 187 7.02 9.31 29.83
N GLU A 188 6.93 8.27 28.98
CA GLU A 188 8.07 7.73 28.25
C GLU A 188 8.41 8.58 27.00
N GLN A 189 9.61 8.32 26.45
CA GLN A 189 9.94 8.78 25.10
C GLN A 189 9.18 7.91 24.09
N LEU A 190 8.29 8.50 23.29
CA LEU A 190 7.55 7.79 22.27
C LEU A 190 8.27 7.81 20.93
N VAL A 191 8.29 6.70 20.23
CA VAL A 191 8.64 6.61 18.81
C VAL A 191 7.33 6.57 18.02
N MET A 192 6.99 7.65 17.34
CA MET A 192 5.70 7.87 16.71
C MET A 192 5.83 8.07 15.20
N PHE A 193 4.76 7.77 14.50
CA PHE A 193 4.66 8.11 13.09
C PHE A 193 4.36 9.60 12.88
N ASP A 194 4.68 10.10 11.67
CA ASP A 194 4.37 11.44 11.26
C ASP A 194 2.86 11.65 11.00
N HIS A 195 2.47 12.90 10.79
CA HIS A 195 1.07 13.29 10.58
C HIS A 195 0.44 12.71 9.30
N ALA A 196 1.24 12.29 8.31
CA ALA A 196 0.73 11.68 7.09
C ALA A 196 0.29 10.22 7.31
N SER A 197 0.71 9.61 8.41
CA SER A 197 0.35 8.25 8.77
C SER A 197 -0.95 8.18 9.56
N SER A 198 -1.85 7.27 9.16
CA SER A 198 -3.05 6.97 9.96
C SER A 198 -2.73 6.42 11.37
N TYR A 199 -1.55 5.88 11.58
CA TYR A 199 -1.09 5.45 12.91
C TYR A 199 -0.89 6.62 13.88
N TYR A 200 -0.49 7.78 13.35
CA TYR A 200 -0.37 9.00 14.15
C TYR A 200 -1.70 9.39 14.78
N GLU A 201 -2.76 9.52 13.97
CA GLU A 201 -4.08 9.92 14.47
C GLU A 201 -4.64 8.92 15.50
N LEU A 202 -4.49 7.62 15.24
CA LEU A 202 -4.94 6.56 16.16
C LEU A 202 -4.23 6.67 17.53
N THR A 203 -2.91 6.76 17.53
CA THR A 203 -2.11 6.89 18.74
C THR A 203 -2.39 8.21 19.47
N GLN A 204 -2.46 9.32 18.75
CA GLN A 204 -2.77 10.62 19.33
C GLN A 204 -4.18 10.69 19.93
N SER A 205 -5.17 10.04 19.30
CA SER A 205 -6.54 10.01 19.81
C SER A 205 -6.61 9.27 21.15
N MET A 206 -5.84 8.19 21.31
CA MET A 206 -5.74 7.43 22.56
C MET A 206 -5.20 8.32 23.68
N PHE A 207 -4.08 9.02 23.48
CA PHE A 207 -3.52 9.93 24.48
C PHE A 207 -4.46 11.10 24.80
N ARG A 208 -5.10 11.70 23.77
CA ARG A 208 -6.08 12.78 23.98
C ARG A 208 -7.27 12.32 24.82
N ASN A 209 -7.78 11.10 24.56
CA ASN A 209 -8.91 10.54 25.33
C ASN A 209 -8.53 10.30 26.79
N ALA A 210 -7.27 9.99 27.07
CA ALA A 210 -6.72 9.90 28.41
C ALA A 210 -6.35 11.26 29.05
N GLY A 211 -6.64 12.39 28.35
CA GLY A 211 -6.33 13.73 28.84
C GLY A 211 -4.87 14.16 28.69
N ILE A 212 -4.03 13.36 28.03
CA ILE A 212 -2.60 13.63 27.80
C ILE A 212 -2.46 14.44 26.52
N ARG A 213 -2.01 15.70 26.63
CA ARG A 213 -1.93 16.64 25.49
C ARG A 213 -0.55 16.67 24.85
N GLU A 214 0.49 16.46 25.61
CA GLU A 214 1.88 16.54 25.18
C GLU A 214 2.62 15.28 25.59
N VAL A 215 3.38 14.73 24.66
CA VAL A 215 4.24 13.58 24.87
C VAL A 215 5.62 13.87 24.24
N ARG A 216 6.67 13.36 24.87
CA ARG A 216 8.01 13.41 24.28
C ARG A 216 8.06 12.41 23.13
N LYS A 217 8.44 12.86 21.91
CA LYS A 217 8.39 12.00 20.74
C LYS A 217 9.60 12.14 19.80
N ILE A 218 9.93 11.03 19.16
CA ILE A 218 10.73 10.95 17.95
C ILE A 218 9.75 10.64 16.82
N GLU A 219 9.69 11.48 15.80
CA GLU A 219 8.80 11.29 14.65
C GLU A 219 9.54 10.66 13.47
N LEU A 220 8.87 9.75 12.76
CA LEU A 220 9.39 9.07 11.57
C LEU A 220 8.24 8.50 10.71
N ASP A 221 8.54 8.07 9.50
CA ASP A 221 7.58 7.58 8.50
C ASP A 221 7.72 6.07 8.21
N ASN A 222 8.59 5.37 8.94
CA ASN A 222 8.98 3.99 8.62
C ASN A 222 8.85 3.05 9.82
N ILE A 223 8.06 1.97 9.67
CA ILE A 223 7.80 0.99 10.75
C ILE A 223 9.08 0.25 11.15
N GLU A 224 9.94 -0.14 10.19
CA GLU A 224 11.19 -0.83 10.50
C GLU A 224 12.15 0.08 11.29
N ALA A 225 12.23 1.37 10.94
CA ALA A 225 13.00 2.32 11.71
C ALA A 225 12.45 2.48 13.14
N ALA A 226 11.12 2.52 13.31
CA ALA A 226 10.50 2.56 14.64
C ALA A 226 10.87 1.34 15.47
N LYS A 227 10.76 0.14 14.92
CA LYS A 227 11.18 -1.10 15.57
C LYS A 227 12.63 -1.04 16.03
N ARG A 228 13.54 -0.64 15.14
CA ARG A 228 14.97 -0.50 15.48
C ARG A 228 15.23 0.51 16.58
N MET A 229 14.51 1.64 16.59
CA MET A 229 14.64 2.63 17.67
C MET A 229 14.22 2.04 19.01
N VAL A 230 13.13 1.28 19.07
CA VAL A 230 12.70 0.59 20.30
C VAL A 230 13.74 -0.46 20.72
N GLU A 231 14.23 -1.30 19.81
CA GLU A 231 15.30 -2.27 20.07
C GLU A 231 16.57 -1.61 20.60
N HIS A 232 16.86 -0.37 20.20
CA HIS A 232 17.99 0.44 20.68
C HIS A 232 17.66 1.32 21.91
N ARG A 233 16.50 1.09 22.55
CA ARG A 233 16.07 1.80 23.78
C ARG A 233 15.90 3.30 23.64
N LEU A 234 15.58 3.77 22.44
CA LEU A 234 15.33 5.19 22.17
C LEU A 234 13.92 5.63 22.57
N GLY A 235 13.06 4.68 22.96
CA GLY A 235 11.70 4.93 23.40
C GLY A 235 10.82 3.71 23.27
N VAL A 236 9.52 3.91 23.47
CA VAL A 236 8.47 2.91 23.31
C VAL A 236 7.60 3.28 22.11
N ALA A 237 6.92 2.31 21.48
CA ALA A 237 6.13 2.56 20.28
C ALA A 237 4.83 1.76 20.25
N PHE A 238 3.78 2.36 19.66
CA PHE A 238 2.61 1.64 19.21
C PHE A 238 2.84 1.22 17.75
N LEU A 239 2.97 -0.08 17.50
CA LEU A 239 3.24 -0.64 16.19
C LEU A 239 2.20 -1.68 15.79
N PRO A 240 1.96 -1.89 14.48
CA PRO A 240 1.11 -2.97 14.02
C PRO A 240 1.57 -4.32 14.58
N ARG A 241 0.65 -5.11 15.14
CA ARG A 241 0.97 -6.45 15.65
C ARG A 241 1.64 -7.29 14.58
N THR A 242 1.16 -7.19 13.33
CA THR A 242 1.73 -7.90 12.18
C THR A 242 3.20 -7.56 11.92
N ALA A 243 3.64 -6.36 12.29
CA ALA A 243 5.03 -5.91 12.10
C ALA A 243 5.99 -6.41 13.17
N VAL A 244 5.48 -6.75 14.37
CA VAL A 244 6.32 -7.01 15.55
C VAL A 244 6.38 -8.48 15.96
N VAL A 245 5.47 -9.33 15.47
CA VAL A 245 5.38 -10.76 15.83
C VAL A 245 6.73 -11.47 15.79
N ARG A 246 7.49 -11.29 14.72
CA ARG A 246 8.82 -11.94 14.57
C ARG A 246 9.85 -11.39 15.56
N SER A 247 9.87 -10.07 15.78
CA SER A 247 10.81 -9.44 16.72
C SER A 247 10.50 -9.85 18.14
N VAL A 248 9.23 -10.00 18.49
CA VAL A 248 8.78 -10.50 19.82
C VAL A 248 9.16 -11.96 19.97
N ALA A 249 8.86 -12.82 19.01
CA ALA A 249 9.24 -14.24 19.03
C ALA A 249 10.77 -14.45 19.13
N ALA A 250 11.56 -13.55 18.53
CA ALA A 250 13.02 -13.56 18.62
C ALA A 250 13.58 -12.94 19.90
N GLY A 251 12.70 -12.39 20.79
CA GLY A 251 13.11 -11.75 22.05
C GLY A 251 13.77 -10.37 21.84
N HIS A 252 13.61 -9.74 20.69
CA HIS A 252 14.14 -8.40 20.43
C HIS A 252 13.22 -7.28 20.92
N LEU A 253 11.93 -7.57 21.04
CA LEU A 253 10.90 -6.68 21.56
C LEU A 253 10.02 -7.42 22.55
N SER A 254 9.37 -6.69 23.46
CA SER A 254 8.33 -7.20 24.35
C SER A 254 7.02 -6.47 24.11
N LEU A 255 5.91 -7.21 24.13
CA LEU A 255 4.56 -6.67 24.09
C LEU A 255 4.15 -6.25 25.51
N ILE A 256 3.51 -5.10 25.61
CA ILE A 256 2.98 -4.57 26.87
C ILE A 256 1.49 -4.31 26.69
N GLU A 257 0.69 -4.81 27.61
CA GLU A 257 -0.74 -4.53 27.69
C GLU A 257 -0.97 -3.10 28.21
N VAL A 258 -1.87 -2.35 27.59
CA VAL A 258 -2.27 -1.02 28.10
C VAL A 258 -3.61 -1.15 28.81
N GLU A 259 -3.59 -1.10 30.15
CA GLU A 259 -4.72 -1.50 31.01
C GLU A 259 -5.95 -0.57 30.92
N ASP A 260 -5.74 0.72 30.66
CA ASP A 260 -6.75 1.78 30.75
C ASP A 260 -6.97 2.53 29.44
N ALA A 261 -6.63 1.88 28.32
CA ALA A 261 -6.88 2.40 26.98
C ALA A 261 -7.60 1.34 26.13
N PRO A 262 -8.46 1.78 25.19
CA PRO A 262 -9.10 0.85 24.26
C PRO A 262 -8.06 0.24 23.32
N GLU A 263 -8.30 -1.00 22.92
CA GLU A 263 -7.56 -1.61 21.82
C GLU A 263 -7.71 -0.77 20.54
N ILE A 264 -6.60 -0.55 19.84
CA ILE A 264 -6.60 0.19 18.59
C ILE A 264 -6.70 -0.80 17.45
N GLN A 265 -7.91 -0.99 16.94
CA GLN A 265 -8.18 -1.80 15.77
C GLN A 265 -8.14 -0.94 14.49
N ARG A 266 -7.56 -1.48 13.43
CA ARG A 266 -7.43 -0.82 12.14
C ARG A 266 -7.87 -1.77 11.03
N PRO A 267 -9.07 -1.59 10.48
CA PRO A 267 -9.51 -2.40 9.36
C PRO A 267 -8.64 -2.15 8.11
N ILE A 268 -8.18 -3.23 7.52
CA ILE A 268 -7.50 -3.25 6.23
C ILE A 268 -8.47 -3.82 5.21
N VAL A 269 -8.65 -3.08 4.13
CA VAL A 269 -9.63 -3.36 3.08
C VAL A 269 -8.96 -3.45 1.71
N ALA A 270 -9.62 -4.14 0.79
CA ALA A 270 -9.34 -3.99 -0.63
C ALA A 270 -10.25 -2.89 -1.21
N LEU A 271 -9.63 -1.86 -1.75
CA LEU A 271 -10.28 -0.75 -2.45
C LEU A 271 -10.37 -1.08 -3.94
N ARG A 272 -11.54 -0.96 -4.54
CA ARG A 272 -11.74 -1.13 -5.98
C ARG A 272 -12.77 -0.15 -6.52
N ARG A 273 -12.72 0.13 -7.80
CA ARG A 273 -13.79 0.89 -8.45
C ARG A 273 -15.10 0.08 -8.50
N ARG A 274 -16.23 0.73 -8.23
CA ARG A 274 -17.57 0.11 -8.24
C ARG A 274 -18.01 -0.32 -9.63
N ASP A 275 -17.63 0.44 -10.65
CA ASP A 275 -18.01 0.22 -12.06
C ASP A 275 -17.15 -0.85 -12.75
N VAL A 276 -16.09 -1.34 -12.12
CA VAL A 276 -15.26 -2.42 -12.62
C VAL A 276 -15.69 -3.76 -12.01
N PRO A 277 -16.20 -4.73 -12.79
CA PRO A 277 -16.62 -6.03 -12.26
C PRO A 277 -15.43 -6.85 -11.75
N ILE A 278 -15.64 -7.57 -10.64
CA ILE A 278 -14.66 -8.53 -10.12
C ILE A 278 -14.66 -9.76 -11.03
N THR A 279 -13.60 -9.97 -11.79
CA THR A 279 -13.46 -11.10 -12.69
C THR A 279 -12.03 -11.64 -12.71
N GLY A 280 -11.88 -12.91 -13.13
CA GLY A 280 -10.57 -13.50 -13.43
C GLY A 280 -9.53 -13.34 -12.31
N THR A 281 -8.40 -12.75 -12.65
CA THR A 281 -7.24 -12.59 -11.76
C THR A 281 -7.54 -11.78 -10.49
N ILE A 282 -8.42 -10.76 -10.59
CA ILE A 282 -8.80 -9.92 -9.43
C ILE A 282 -9.62 -10.75 -8.43
N GLY A 283 -10.61 -11.51 -8.92
CA GLY A 283 -11.43 -12.39 -8.08
C GLY A 283 -10.59 -13.44 -7.37
N ALA A 284 -9.71 -14.12 -8.10
CA ALA A 284 -8.81 -15.12 -7.55
C ALA A 284 -7.87 -14.55 -6.46
N PHE A 285 -7.37 -13.32 -6.66
CA PHE A 285 -6.55 -12.67 -5.64
C PHE A 285 -7.37 -12.32 -4.38
N LEU A 286 -8.59 -11.79 -4.54
CA LEU A 286 -9.46 -11.46 -3.42
C LEU A 286 -9.87 -12.69 -2.60
N GLU A 287 -10.09 -13.84 -3.23
CA GLU A 287 -10.36 -15.11 -2.56
C GLU A 287 -9.18 -15.54 -1.68
N VAL A 288 -7.95 -15.47 -2.21
CA VAL A 288 -6.74 -15.80 -1.45
C VAL A 288 -6.54 -14.80 -0.30
N ALA A 289 -6.67 -13.50 -0.56
CA ALA A 289 -6.50 -12.46 0.45
C ALA A 289 -7.55 -12.55 1.57
N GLY A 290 -8.82 -12.80 1.23
CA GLY A 290 -9.92 -12.95 2.19
C GLY A 290 -9.76 -14.19 3.08
N SER A 291 -9.35 -15.33 2.51
CA SER A 291 -9.14 -16.56 3.27
C SER A 291 -8.05 -16.42 4.35
N MET A 292 -7.04 -15.59 4.10
CA MET A 292 -5.99 -15.29 5.09
C MET A 292 -6.49 -14.35 6.20
N GLY A 293 -7.44 -13.46 5.90
CA GLY A 293 -8.09 -12.60 6.89
C GLY A 293 -8.87 -13.41 7.92
N GLU A 294 -9.64 -14.41 7.49
CA GLU A 294 -10.37 -15.31 8.38
C GLU A 294 -9.44 -16.10 9.32
N THR A 295 -8.32 -16.58 8.81
CA THR A 295 -7.31 -17.29 9.61
C THR A 295 -6.64 -16.34 10.62
N ARG A 296 -6.36 -15.10 10.24
CA ARG A 296 -5.79 -14.08 11.12
C ARG A 296 -6.76 -13.63 12.21
N ASN A 297 -8.01 -13.34 11.87
CA ASN A 297 -9.02 -12.95 12.85
C ASN A 297 -9.26 -14.06 13.89
N ARG A 298 -9.22 -15.33 13.51
CA ARG A 298 -9.27 -16.46 14.44
C ARG A 298 -8.05 -16.54 15.36
N ALA A 299 -6.87 -16.22 14.87
CA ALA A 299 -5.63 -16.20 15.67
C ALA A 299 -5.55 -14.99 16.62
N GLN A 300 -6.26 -13.89 16.33
CA GLN A 300 -6.32 -12.70 17.20
C GLN A 300 -7.30 -12.84 18.37
N LEU A 301 -8.25 -13.77 18.33
CA LEU A 301 -9.33 -13.93 19.31
C LEU A 301 -8.93 -14.67 20.61
N SER A 302 -7.66 -15.02 20.85
CA SER A 302 -7.25 -15.70 22.09
C SER A 302 -5.99 -15.11 22.71
N PRO A 303 -6.10 -14.50 23.91
CA PRO A 303 -4.94 -14.02 24.68
C PRO A 303 -4.00 -15.15 25.16
N THR A 304 -4.46 -16.39 25.14
CA THR A 304 -3.72 -17.58 25.59
C THR A 304 -2.75 -18.14 24.55
N LEU A 305 -2.67 -17.52 23.38
CA LEU A 305 -1.95 -18.04 22.20
C LEU A 305 -0.42 -17.86 22.22
N ALA A 306 0.16 -17.19 23.19
CA ALA A 306 1.62 -17.21 23.34
C ALA A 306 2.15 -18.63 23.64
N ALA A 307 1.33 -19.46 24.32
CA ALA A 307 1.67 -20.86 24.62
C ALA A 307 1.27 -21.86 23.51
N GLU A 308 0.32 -21.51 22.63
CA GLU A 308 -0.10 -22.35 21.51
C GLU A 308 0.69 -22.07 20.22
N PHE A 309 1.39 -20.94 20.11
CA PHE A 309 2.29 -20.66 18.99
C PHE A 309 3.48 -21.65 18.88
N GLU A 310 3.87 -22.29 19.98
CA GLU A 310 4.88 -23.37 19.96
C GLU A 310 4.35 -24.67 19.33
N ASN A 311 3.04 -24.87 19.21
CA ASN A 311 2.45 -26.13 18.74
C ASN A 311 1.70 -26.05 17.39
N LEU A 312 1.58 -24.90 16.78
CA LEU A 312 0.94 -24.75 15.48
C LEU A 312 1.98 -24.35 14.43
N GLN A 313 2.08 -25.17 13.38
CA GLN A 313 2.86 -24.95 12.14
C GLN A 313 2.62 -23.57 11.44
N LEU A 314 2.25 -22.53 12.18
CA LEU A 314 2.11 -21.16 11.72
C LEU A 314 3.46 -20.45 11.62
N ILE A 315 4.52 -20.99 12.20
CA ILE A 315 5.89 -20.49 12.00
C ILE A 315 6.32 -20.68 10.54
N ASP A 316 5.88 -21.74 9.87
CA ASP A 316 6.14 -21.98 8.45
C ASP A 316 5.37 -21.04 7.50
N LEU A 317 4.37 -20.32 7.98
CA LEU A 317 3.64 -19.32 7.20
C LEU A 317 4.37 -17.97 7.11
N PHE A 318 5.43 -17.81 7.91
CA PHE A 318 6.22 -16.59 8.00
C PHE A 318 7.75 -16.82 7.97
N SER A 319 8.22 -18.06 7.72
CA SER A 319 9.66 -18.37 7.53
C SER A 319 10.19 -17.97 6.16
#